data_78f22ffd879dd0b42235cf28824d40ca
#
_entry.id   78f22ffd879dd0b42235cf28824d40ca
#
_cell.length_a   1.000
_cell.length_b   1.000
_cell.length_c   1.000
_cell.angle_alpha   90.00
_cell.angle_beta   90.00
_cell.angle_gamma   90.00
#
_symmetry.space_group_name_H-M   'P 1'
#
loop_
_entity.id
_entity.type
_entity.pdbx_description
1 polymer ?
#
loop_
_entity_poly.entity_id
_entity_poly.type
_entity_poly.pdbx_seq_one_letter_code
_entity_poly.pdbx_strand_id
1 'polypeptide(L)'
;MEIITEAGLARAELDGDGAAARFLLALTHGAGGGVEAPDVLAVRDAALRLGGLVARVTQPYRVRGARAPGSAVRQDAAWVEIVIALRELAPGVPFVQGGRSNGARVACRTAVAVGARAVIALAFPLHPPGRADAPRPTRVGELRAARASGAAVLVVNGERDPFGIPDHGDADRVVIVPRETHALKGHRAEIAEAIAEWLATVL
;
A
#
# COMPACT_ATOMS: atom_id res chain seq x y z
N MET A 1 -4.03 -9.63 15.37
CA MET A 1 -3.38 -8.69 16.32
C MET A 1 -4.21 -7.41 16.38
N GLU A 2 -4.45 -6.89 17.58
CA GLU A 2 -5.08 -5.57 17.76
C GLU A 2 -4.00 -4.54 18.15
N ILE A 3 -4.10 -3.34 17.58
CA ILE A 3 -3.15 -2.24 17.77
C ILE A 3 -3.96 -0.99 18.15
N ILE A 4 -3.68 -0.45 19.33
CA ILE A 4 -4.33 0.79 19.80
C ILE A 4 -3.54 1.98 19.28
N THR A 5 -4.22 2.93 18.64
CA THR A 5 -3.66 4.20 18.17
C THR A 5 -4.48 5.37 18.69
N GLU A 6 -3.96 6.59 18.63
CA GLU A 6 -4.74 7.80 18.94
C GLU A 6 -6.00 7.95 18.07
N ALA A 7 -6.00 7.38 16.86
CA ALA A 7 -7.17 7.37 15.98
C ALA A 7 -8.17 6.26 16.30
N GLY A 8 -7.85 5.36 17.23
CA GLY A 8 -8.65 4.21 17.65
C GLY A 8 -8.00 2.87 17.35
N LEU A 9 -8.76 1.79 17.50
CA LEU A 9 -8.30 0.42 17.31
C LEU A 9 -8.07 0.10 15.82
N ALA A 10 -6.88 -0.39 15.47
CA ALA A 10 -6.57 -1.07 14.22
C ALA A 10 -6.49 -2.58 14.41
N ARG A 11 -6.70 -3.35 13.35
CA ARG A 11 -6.54 -4.81 13.35
C ARG A 11 -5.57 -5.23 12.26
N ALA A 12 -4.60 -6.07 12.60
CA ALA A 12 -3.67 -6.66 11.66
C ALA A 12 -3.87 -8.18 11.59
N GLU A 13 -4.05 -8.68 10.38
CA GLU A 13 -3.99 -10.09 10.05
C GLU A 13 -2.57 -10.41 9.62
N LEU A 14 -1.96 -11.40 10.25
CA LEU A 14 -0.55 -11.75 10.05
C LEU A 14 -0.45 -13.03 9.23
N ASP A 15 0.37 -13.01 8.20
CA ASP A 15 0.69 -14.16 7.36
C ASP A 15 2.22 -14.32 7.30
N GLY A 16 2.74 -15.53 7.51
CA GLY A 16 4.17 -15.83 7.55
C GLY A 16 4.71 -16.04 8.97
N ASP A 17 6.01 -16.33 9.05
CA ASP A 17 6.71 -16.54 10.32
C ASP A 17 7.62 -15.35 10.62
N GLY A 18 7.32 -14.63 11.70
CA GLY A 18 8.11 -13.45 12.12
C GLY A 18 9.53 -13.78 12.50
N ALA A 19 9.79 -14.95 13.10
CA ALA A 19 11.12 -15.36 13.54
C ALA A 19 12.06 -15.69 12.35
N ALA A 20 11.48 -16.11 11.22
CA ALA A 20 12.21 -16.44 9.99
C ALA A 20 12.08 -15.36 8.90
N ALA A 21 11.44 -14.23 9.22
CA ALA A 21 11.14 -13.20 8.23
C ALA A 21 12.41 -12.54 7.67
N ARG A 22 12.50 -12.47 6.35
CA ARG A 22 13.56 -11.75 5.64
C ARG A 22 13.26 -10.25 5.53
N PHE A 23 12.00 -9.89 5.59
CA PHE A 23 11.48 -8.51 5.61
C PHE A 23 10.08 -8.48 6.21
N LEU A 24 9.65 -7.31 6.66
CA LEU A 24 8.27 -7.07 7.12
C LEU A 24 7.55 -6.24 6.06
N LEU A 25 6.34 -6.68 5.68
CA LEU A 25 5.45 -5.95 4.78
C LEU A 25 4.15 -5.58 5.49
N ALA A 26 3.87 -4.29 5.61
CA ALA A 26 2.56 -3.80 6.07
C ALA A 26 1.70 -3.34 4.88
N LEU A 27 0.51 -3.90 4.76
CA LEU A 27 -0.46 -3.58 3.69
C LEU A 27 -1.75 -3.01 4.26
N THR A 28 -2.37 -2.05 3.57
CA THR A 28 -3.69 -1.57 3.96
C THR A 28 -4.63 -1.36 2.78
N HIS A 29 -5.91 -1.23 3.09
CA HIS A 29 -7.04 -1.23 2.15
C HIS A 29 -7.38 0.17 1.61
N GLY A 30 -8.20 0.22 0.57
CA GLY A 30 -8.85 1.43 0.06
C GLY A 30 -9.97 1.93 0.98
N ALA A 31 -10.44 3.16 0.77
CA ALA A 31 -11.38 3.84 1.66
C ALA A 31 -12.63 3.02 2.03
N GLY A 32 -13.28 2.38 1.07
CA GLY A 32 -14.48 1.55 1.28
C GLY A 32 -14.24 0.05 1.29
N GLY A 33 -12.97 -0.39 1.12
CA GLY A 33 -12.58 -1.79 0.96
C GLY A 33 -12.18 -2.48 2.26
N GLY A 34 -11.63 -3.69 2.09
CA GLY A 34 -11.03 -4.51 3.14
C GLY A 34 -9.68 -5.06 2.70
N VAL A 35 -9.02 -5.78 3.58
CA VAL A 35 -7.69 -6.36 3.36
C VAL A 35 -7.72 -7.69 2.58
N GLU A 36 -8.93 -8.17 2.25
CA GLU A 36 -9.18 -9.37 1.42
C GLU A 36 -9.35 -9.04 -0.08
N ALA A 37 -9.07 -7.81 -0.50
CA ALA A 37 -9.15 -7.45 -1.92
C ALA A 37 -8.15 -8.27 -2.73
N PRO A 38 -8.51 -8.74 -3.95
CA PRO A 38 -7.67 -9.64 -4.76
C PRO A 38 -6.26 -9.13 -5.01
N ASP A 39 -6.11 -7.84 -5.23
CA ASP A 39 -4.83 -7.15 -5.44
C ASP A 39 -3.98 -7.10 -4.15
N VAL A 40 -4.59 -6.87 -2.99
CA VAL A 40 -3.91 -6.94 -1.68
C VAL A 40 -3.43 -8.36 -1.40
N LEU A 41 -4.26 -9.38 -1.71
CA LEU A 41 -3.89 -10.78 -1.58
C LEU A 41 -2.78 -11.18 -2.57
N ALA A 42 -2.73 -10.58 -3.77
CA ALA A 42 -1.62 -10.80 -4.70
C ALA A 42 -0.29 -10.33 -4.12
N VAL A 43 -0.26 -9.17 -3.47
CA VAL A 43 0.95 -8.66 -2.78
C VAL A 43 1.35 -9.58 -1.63
N ARG A 44 0.38 -10.02 -0.80
CA ARG A 44 0.63 -10.98 0.28
C ARG A 44 1.29 -12.25 -0.26
N ASP A 45 0.71 -12.85 -1.29
CA ASP A 45 1.20 -14.11 -1.87
C ASP A 45 2.61 -13.96 -2.45
N ALA A 46 2.90 -12.83 -3.10
CA ALA A 46 4.23 -12.50 -3.61
C ALA A 46 5.26 -12.39 -2.47
N ALA A 47 4.92 -11.67 -1.40
CA ALA A 47 5.80 -11.46 -0.26
C ALA A 47 6.08 -12.75 0.52
N LEU A 48 5.07 -13.60 0.72
CA LEU A 48 5.25 -14.89 1.39
C LEU A 48 6.21 -15.82 0.63
N ARG A 49 6.14 -15.84 -0.70
CA ARG A 49 7.09 -16.61 -1.54
C ARG A 49 8.55 -16.17 -1.36
N LEU A 50 8.76 -14.91 -0.97
CA LEU A 50 10.10 -14.34 -0.74
C LEU A 50 10.53 -14.40 0.74
N GLY A 51 9.74 -15.04 1.60
CA GLY A 51 10.02 -15.16 3.03
C GLY A 51 9.70 -13.93 3.85
N GLY A 52 8.72 -13.12 3.41
CA GLY A 52 8.24 -11.96 4.16
C GLY A 52 7.25 -12.33 5.26
N LEU A 53 7.27 -11.57 6.36
CA LEU A 53 6.13 -11.48 7.28
C LEU A 53 5.20 -10.39 6.75
N VAL A 54 3.93 -10.72 6.53
CA VAL A 54 2.93 -9.80 5.99
C VAL A 54 1.88 -9.45 7.04
N ALA A 55 1.69 -8.16 7.29
CA ALA A 55 0.63 -7.62 8.12
C ALA A 55 -0.40 -6.91 7.25
N ARG A 56 -1.61 -7.48 7.11
CA ARG A 56 -2.73 -6.87 6.40
C ARG A 56 -3.58 -6.09 7.40
N VAL A 57 -3.53 -4.76 7.31
CA VAL A 57 -4.03 -3.86 8.34
C VAL A 57 -5.38 -3.25 7.96
N THR A 58 -6.40 -3.52 8.79
CA THR A 58 -7.65 -2.78 8.80
C THR A 58 -7.49 -1.52 9.65
N GLN A 59 -7.57 -0.36 9.00
CA GLN A 59 -7.35 0.95 9.65
C GLN A 59 -8.44 1.28 10.68
N PRO A 60 -8.15 2.13 11.69
CA PRO A 60 -9.07 2.45 12.78
C PRO A 60 -10.46 2.90 12.34
N TYR A 61 -10.55 3.73 11.28
CA TYR A 61 -11.85 4.19 10.80
C TYR A 61 -12.72 3.04 10.28
N ARG A 62 -12.11 2.02 9.66
CA ARG A 62 -12.83 0.84 9.15
C ARG A 62 -13.24 -0.10 10.28
N VAL A 63 -12.40 -0.27 11.28
CA VAL A 63 -12.74 -1.05 12.48
C VAL A 63 -13.98 -0.47 13.18
N ARG A 64 -14.13 0.87 13.18
CA ARG A 64 -15.34 1.56 13.65
C ARG A 64 -16.55 1.48 12.73
N GLY A 65 -16.43 0.83 11.55
CA GLY A 65 -17.51 0.74 10.58
C GLY A 65 -17.66 1.95 9.64
N ALA A 66 -16.80 2.97 9.75
CA ALA A 66 -16.86 4.13 8.86
C ALA A 66 -16.35 3.79 7.44
N ARG A 67 -16.96 4.40 6.42
CA ARG A 67 -16.55 4.23 5.02
C ARG A 67 -15.59 5.32 4.54
N ALA A 68 -15.59 6.47 5.20
CA ALA A 68 -14.73 7.61 4.88
C ALA A 68 -13.55 7.67 5.86
N PRO A 69 -12.33 7.82 5.36
CA PRO A 69 -11.11 7.73 6.18
C PRO A 69 -10.85 8.96 7.07
N GLY A 70 -11.55 10.07 6.87
CA GLY A 70 -11.28 11.32 7.57
C GLY A 70 -10.07 12.08 6.99
N SER A 71 -9.40 12.87 7.82
CA SER A 71 -8.25 13.68 7.39
C SER A 71 -7.01 12.83 7.12
N ALA A 72 -6.21 13.22 6.12
CA ALA A 72 -4.94 12.56 5.80
C ALA A 72 -3.99 12.56 7.00
N VAL A 73 -3.88 13.67 7.71
CA VAL A 73 -2.99 13.81 8.88
C VAL A 73 -3.28 12.76 9.95
N ARG A 74 -4.55 12.55 10.30
CA ARG A 74 -4.92 11.52 11.30
C ARG A 74 -4.67 10.10 10.82
N GLN A 75 -4.87 9.84 9.52
CA GLN A 75 -4.57 8.52 8.95
C GLN A 75 -3.08 8.24 8.96
N ASP A 76 -2.28 9.23 8.58
CA ASP A 76 -0.83 9.09 8.49
C ASP A 76 -0.22 8.92 9.88
N ALA A 77 -0.66 9.68 10.88
CA ALA A 77 -0.26 9.50 12.28
C ALA A 77 -0.59 8.09 12.79
N ALA A 78 -1.84 7.64 12.62
CA ALA A 78 -2.23 6.28 13.03
C ALA A 78 -1.43 5.19 12.29
N TRP A 79 -1.12 5.40 11.01
CA TRP A 79 -0.31 4.44 10.26
C TRP A 79 1.11 4.32 10.80
N VAL A 80 1.73 5.45 11.19
CA VAL A 80 3.06 5.45 11.82
C VAL A 80 3.04 4.66 13.14
N GLU A 81 2.05 4.89 14.00
CA GLU A 81 1.89 4.13 15.26
C GLU A 81 1.71 2.63 15.01
N ILE A 82 0.90 2.27 13.99
CA ILE A 82 0.70 0.87 13.58
C ILE A 82 2.03 0.25 13.14
N VAL A 83 2.80 0.93 12.30
CA VAL A 83 4.08 0.42 11.80
C VAL A 83 5.08 0.24 12.93
N ILE A 84 5.13 1.15 13.89
CA ILE A 84 5.99 1.01 15.08
C ILE A 84 5.66 -0.29 15.81
N ALA A 85 4.37 -0.56 16.07
CA ALA A 85 3.97 -1.79 16.75
C ALA A 85 4.25 -3.07 15.92
N LEU A 86 4.10 -3.00 14.60
CA LEU A 86 4.36 -4.14 13.73
C LEU A 86 5.87 -4.47 13.63
N ARG A 87 6.74 -3.49 13.70
CA ARG A 87 8.19 -3.71 13.64
C ARG A 87 8.74 -4.58 14.78
N GLU A 88 8.06 -4.61 15.92
CA GLU A 88 8.42 -5.49 17.05
C GLU A 88 8.27 -6.99 16.71
N LEU A 89 7.49 -7.33 15.67
CA LEU A 89 7.28 -8.71 15.23
C LEU A 89 8.45 -9.28 14.41
N ALA A 90 9.25 -8.42 13.80
CA ALA A 90 10.43 -8.78 13.01
C ALA A 90 11.47 -7.66 13.11
N PRO A 91 12.17 -7.56 14.25
CA PRO A 91 13.14 -6.48 14.48
C PRO A 91 14.37 -6.59 13.56
N GLY A 92 14.85 -5.46 13.07
CA GLY A 92 16.08 -5.38 12.29
C GLY A 92 15.96 -5.77 10.80
N VAL A 93 14.84 -6.31 10.35
CA VAL A 93 14.65 -6.65 8.93
C VAL A 93 14.21 -5.43 8.12
N PRO A 94 14.45 -5.41 6.79
CA PRO A 94 13.93 -4.38 5.90
C PRO A 94 12.41 -4.23 6.03
N PHE A 95 11.92 -2.98 6.02
CA PHE A 95 10.50 -2.69 6.09
C PHE A 95 9.96 -2.22 4.75
N VAL A 96 8.92 -2.90 4.28
CA VAL A 96 8.15 -2.56 3.08
C VAL A 96 6.74 -2.19 3.50
N GLN A 97 6.17 -1.21 2.85
CA GLN A 97 4.75 -0.90 3.05
C GLN A 97 4.01 -0.79 1.74
N GLY A 98 2.70 -0.89 1.79
CA GLY A 98 1.89 -0.70 0.62
C GLY A 98 0.41 -0.61 0.95
N GLY A 99 -0.36 -0.49 -0.08
CA GLY A 99 -1.81 -0.47 0.06
C GLY A 99 -2.52 -0.18 -1.25
N ARG A 100 -3.84 -0.22 -1.17
CA ARG A 100 -4.72 -0.02 -2.30
C ARG A 100 -5.41 1.35 -2.22
N SER A 101 -5.44 2.10 -3.34
CA SER A 101 -6.18 3.37 -3.46
C SER A 101 -5.82 4.36 -2.34
N ASN A 102 -6.73 4.64 -1.40
CA ASN A 102 -6.42 5.47 -0.23
C ASN A 102 -5.26 4.91 0.60
N GLY A 103 -5.16 3.59 0.74
CA GLY A 103 -4.04 2.94 1.43
C GLY A 103 -2.71 3.14 0.71
N ALA A 104 -2.69 3.14 -0.62
CA ALA A 104 -1.49 3.46 -1.40
C ALA A 104 -1.00 4.88 -1.12
N ARG A 105 -1.91 5.83 -1.00
CA ARG A 105 -1.58 7.21 -0.65
C ARG A 105 -1.01 7.34 0.75
N VAL A 106 -1.60 6.64 1.74
CA VAL A 106 -1.06 6.60 3.12
C VAL A 106 0.37 6.07 3.09
N ALA A 107 0.61 4.93 2.40
CA ALA A 107 1.94 4.36 2.28
C ALA A 107 2.94 5.34 1.64
N CYS A 108 2.56 6.03 0.57
CA CYS A 108 3.44 7.03 -0.05
C CYS A 108 3.77 8.20 0.89
N ARG A 109 2.77 8.78 1.56
CA ARG A 109 2.96 9.97 2.42
C ARG A 109 3.78 9.68 3.66
N THR A 110 3.70 8.46 4.19
CA THR A 110 4.38 8.06 5.43
C THR A 110 5.75 7.41 5.21
N ALA A 111 6.18 7.21 3.96
CA ALA A 111 7.41 6.49 3.63
C ALA A 111 8.66 6.98 4.38
N VAL A 112 8.83 8.31 4.46
CA VAL A 112 9.92 8.94 5.23
C VAL A 112 9.78 8.63 6.71
N ALA A 113 8.60 8.88 7.29
CA ALA A 113 8.37 8.80 8.73
C ALA A 113 8.60 7.38 9.28
N VAL A 114 8.30 6.36 8.48
CA VAL A 114 8.47 4.96 8.89
C VAL A 114 9.80 4.34 8.38
N GLY A 115 10.61 5.08 7.64
CA GLY A 115 11.85 4.56 7.07
C GLY A 115 11.59 3.34 6.17
N ALA A 116 10.65 3.47 5.24
CA ALA A 116 10.31 2.38 4.34
C ALA A 116 11.43 2.11 3.33
N ARG A 117 11.85 0.86 3.19
CA ARG A 117 12.77 0.41 2.13
C ARG A 117 12.11 0.45 0.77
N ALA A 118 10.81 0.11 0.72
CA ALA A 118 10.02 0.10 -0.50
C ALA A 118 8.55 0.39 -0.24
N VAL A 119 7.86 0.91 -1.27
CA VAL A 119 6.41 1.21 -1.26
C VAL A 119 5.75 0.53 -2.44
N ILE A 120 4.66 -0.21 -2.19
CA ILE A 120 3.80 -0.84 -3.21
C ILE A 120 2.47 -0.09 -3.26
N ALA A 121 2.24 0.66 -4.32
CA ALA A 121 1.05 1.48 -4.53
C ALA A 121 0.10 0.81 -5.55
N LEU A 122 -0.93 0.11 -5.04
CA LEU A 122 -1.95 -0.54 -5.86
C LEU A 122 -3.09 0.43 -6.18
N ALA A 123 -3.48 0.50 -7.45
CA ALA A 123 -4.53 1.40 -7.92
C ALA A 123 -4.36 2.82 -7.34
N PHE A 124 -3.17 3.38 -7.49
CA PHE A 124 -2.90 4.73 -6.97
C PHE A 124 -3.79 5.76 -7.66
N PRO A 125 -4.65 6.48 -6.92
CA PRO A 125 -5.59 7.41 -7.53
C PRO A 125 -4.90 8.75 -7.83
N LEU A 126 -4.32 8.88 -9.03
CA LEU A 126 -3.56 10.06 -9.44
C LEU A 126 -4.36 11.36 -9.28
N HIS A 127 -5.67 11.28 -9.52
CA HIS A 127 -6.60 12.40 -9.32
C HIS A 127 -7.68 12.05 -8.28
N PRO A 128 -8.25 13.03 -7.58
CA PRO A 128 -9.44 12.82 -6.76
C PRO A 128 -10.65 12.44 -7.64
N PRO A 129 -11.71 11.84 -7.05
CA PRO A 129 -12.99 11.73 -7.73
C PRO A 129 -13.44 13.09 -8.27
N GLY A 130 -13.99 13.12 -9.49
CA GLY A 130 -14.44 14.35 -10.13
C GLY A 130 -14.92 14.09 -11.54
N ARG A 131 -15.42 15.13 -12.22
CA ARG A 131 -15.83 15.04 -13.62
C ARG A 131 -14.60 14.93 -14.50
N ALA A 132 -14.69 14.13 -15.55
CA ALA A 132 -13.57 13.88 -16.46
C ALA A 132 -13.14 15.13 -17.24
N ASP A 133 -14.10 16.02 -17.50
CA ASP A 133 -13.97 17.27 -18.27
C ASP A 133 -13.52 18.47 -17.44
N ALA A 134 -13.35 18.32 -16.12
CA ALA A 134 -12.90 19.39 -15.25
C ALA A 134 -11.43 19.21 -14.83
N PRO A 135 -10.64 20.31 -14.69
CA PRO A 135 -9.30 20.22 -14.14
C PRO A 135 -9.32 19.57 -12.76
N ARG A 136 -8.50 18.53 -12.58
CA ARG A 136 -8.37 17.82 -11.30
C ARG A 136 -6.95 17.99 -10.77
N PRO A 137 -6.79 18.30 -9.47
CA PRO A 137 -5.47 18.34 -8.87
C PRO A 137 -4.79 16.98 -9.00
N THR A 138 -3.49 16.98 -9.20
CA THR A 138 -2.71 15.72 -9.21
C THR A 138 -2.18 15.40 -7.83
N ARG A 139 -2.05 14.11 -7.54
CA ARG A 139 -1.43 13.56 -6.33
C ARG A 139 -0.04 12.97 -6.59
N VAL A 140 0.50 13.21 -7.76
CA VAL A 140 1.83 12.70 -8.17
C VAL A 140 2.92 13.07 -7.16
N GLY A 141 2.78 14.21 -6.48
CA GLY A 141 3.70 14.64 -5.43
C GLY A 141 3.87 13.63 -4.29
N GLU A 142 2.83 12.83 -3.98
CA GLU A 142 2.92 11.78 -2.94
C GLU A 142 3.86 10.64 -3.38
N LEU A 143 3.80 10.20 -4.64
CA LEU A 143 4.72 9.20 -5.20
C LEU A 143 6.15 9.71 -5.27
N ARG A 144 6.33 10.93 -5.80
CA ARG A 144 7.65 11.56 -5.94
C ARG A 144 8.31 11.80 -4.59
N ALA A 145 7.54 12.20 -3.57
CA ALA A 145 8.04 12.37 -2.21
C ALA A 145 8.49 11.04 -1.58
N ALA A 146 7.72 9.96 -1.77
CA ALA A 146 8.12 8.62 -1.33
C ALA A 146 9.44 8.19 -1.98
N ARG A 147 9.57 8.38 -3.29
CA ARG A 147 10.80 8.08 -4.03
C ARG A 147 11.98 8.94 -3.57
N ALA A 148 11.76 10.24 -3.37
CA ALA A 148 12.79 11.16 -2.89
C ALA A 148 13.29 10.85 -1.47
N SER A 149 12.51 10.09 -0.68
CA SER A 149 12.95 9.60 0.63
C SER A 149 13.94 8.46 0.59
N GLY A 150 14.25 7.93 -0.61
CA GLY A 150 15.09 6.76 -0.82
C GLY A 150 14.33 5.43 -0.83
N ALA A 151 13.01 5.44 -0.66
CA ALA A 151 12.20 4.24 -0.83
C ALA A 151 12.05 3.91 -2.31
N ALA A 152 12.25 2.64 -2.68
CA ALA A 152 11.88 2.17 -4.01
C ALA A 152 10.34 2.16 -4.14
N VAL A 153 9.79 2.66 -5.25
CA VAL A 153 8.34 2.79 -5.44
C VAL A 153 7.86 1.98 -6.64
N LEU A 154 6.97 1.03 -6.38
CA LEU A 154 6.21 0.30 -7.40
C LEU A 154 4.78 0.81 -7.45
N VAL A 155 4.29 1.14 -8.65
CA VAL A 155 2.87 1.40 -8.91
C VAL A 155 2.29 0.25 -9.74
N VAL A 156 1.11 -0.23 -9.36
CA VAL A 156 0.31 -1.19 -10.14
C VAL A 156 -1.09 -0.60 -10.34
N ASN A 157 -1.40 -0.18 -11.56
CA ASN A 157 -2.71 0.42 -11.90
C ASN A 157 -3.38 -0.33 -13.05
N GLY A 158 -4.70 -0.32 -13.07
CA GLY A 158 -5.48 -0.80 -14.21
C GLY A 158 -5.41 0.18 -15.38
N GLU A 159 -5.33 -0.35 -16.61
CA GLU A 159 -5.32 0.42 -17.86
C GLU A 159 -6.52 1.39 -17.97
N ARG A 160 -7.66 1.02 -17.38
CA ARG A 160 -8.92 1.79 -17.41
C ARG A 160 -9.25 2.41 -16.06
N ASP A 161 -8.24 2.78 -15.28
CA ASP A 161 -8.45 3.43 -13.99
C ASP A 161 -9.00 4.86 -14.19
N PRO A 162 -10.24 5.17 -13.76
CA PRO A 162 -10.84 6.49 -13.95
C PRO A 162 -10.18 7.59 -13.11
N PHE A 163 -9.33 7.23 -12.15
CA PHE A 163 -8.57 8.20 -11.35
C PHE A 163 -7.21 8.55 -11.96
N GLY A 164 -6.94 8.08 -13.19
CA GLY A 164 -5.70 8.31 -13.89
C GLY A 164 -4.60 7.32 -13.53
N ILE A 165 -3.58 7.30 -14.38
CA ILE A 165 -2.41 6.41 -14.26
C ILE A 165 -1.19 7.30 -14.14
N PRO A 166 -0.30 7.08 -13.14
CA PRO A 166 0.97 7.78 -13.06
C PRO A 166 1.87 7.48 -14.26
N ASP A 167 2.68 8.45 -14.65
CA ASP A 167 3.68 8.28 -15.70
C ASP A 167 4.82 7.37 -15.22
N HIS A 168 5.51 6.73 -16.15
CA HIS A 168 6.66 5.85 -15.85
C HIS A 168 7.79 6.57 -15.08
N GLY A 169 7.90 7.90 -15.19
CA GLY A 169 8.88 8.70 -14.46
C GLY A 169 8.48 9.02 -13.01
N ASP A 170 7.25 8.73 -12.59
CA ASP A 170 6.74 9.10 -11.26
C ASP A 170 7.09 8.07 -10.17
N ALA A 171 7.48 6.84 -10.57
CA ALA A 171 7.88 5.75 -9.70
C ALA A 171 9.10 5.02 -10.29
N ASP A 172 9.71 4.11 -9.53
CA ASP A 172 10.82 3.30 -10.05
C ASP A 172 10.34 2.22 -11.01
N ARG A 173 9.11 1.73 -10.81
CA ARG A 173 8.41 0.84 -11.75
C ARG A 173 6.91 1.16 -11.76
N VAL A 174 6.32 1.25 -12.95
CA VAL A 174 4.88 1.36 -13.17
C VAL A 174 4.42 0.15 -13.98
N VAL A 175 3.52 -0.64 -13.41
CA VAL A 175 2.89 -1.80 -14.05
C VAL A 175 1.45 -1.44 -14.39
N ILE A 176 1.10 -1.50 -15.68
CA ILE A 176 -0.27 -1.26 -16.16
C ILE A 176 -0.90 -2.61 -16.47
N VAL A 177 -1.98 -2.94 -15.75
CA VAL A 177 -2.70 -4.21 -15.92
C VAL A 177 -3.75 -4.05 -17.03
N PRO A 178 -3.64 -4.77 -18.16
CA PRO A 178 -4.53 -4.59 -19.31
C PRO A 178 -5.99 -4.85 -18.94
N ARG A 179 -6.89 -4.02 -19.48
CA ARG A 179 -8.35 -4.10 -19.33
C ARG A 179 -8.88 -3.94 -17.90
N GLU A 180 -8.00 -3.85 -16.89
CA GLU A 180 -8.41 -3.63 -15.50
C GLU A 180 -8.79 -2.17 -15.23
N THR A 181 -9.70 -2.02 -14.28
CA THR A 181 -10.14 -0.72 -13.75
C THR A 181 -9.45 -0.44 -12.40
N HIS A 182 -9.89 0.59 -11.70
CA HIS A 182 -9.46 0.88 -10.32
C HIS A 182 -9.63 -0.30 -9.35
N ALA A 183 -10.47 -1.27 -9.68
CA ALA A 183 -10.78 -2.38 -8.79
C ALA A 183 -9.70 -3.49 -8.77
N LEU A 184 -8.88 -3.64 -9.81
CA LEU A 184 -7.84 -4.67 -9.97
C LEU A 184 -8.32 -6.08 -9.53
N LYS A 185 -9.49 -6.49 -10.04
CA LYS A 185 -10.15 -7.74 -9.61
C LYS A 185 -9.61 -8.99 -10.29
N GLY A 186 -9.16 -8.84 -11.52
CA GLY A 186 -8.56 -9.91 -12.31
C GLY A 186 -7.04 -9.92 -12.22
N HIS A 187 -6.41 -10.79 -13.00
CA HIS A 187 -4.96 -10.83 -13.20
C HIS A 187 -4.13 -11.00 -11.91
N ARG A 188 -4.72 -11.65 -10.87
CA ARG A 188 -4.07 -11.79 -9.55
C ARG A 188 -2.69 -12.47 -9.64
N ALA A 189 -2.56 -13.50 -10.49
CA ALA A 189 -1.30 -14.22 -10.64
C ALA A 189 -0.22 -13.35 -11.30
N GLU A 190 -0.57 -12.63 -12.37
CA GLU A 190 0.34 -11.74 -13.08
C GLU A 190 0.76 -10.55 -12.20
N ILE A 191 -0.17 -9.99 -11.42
CA ILE A 191 0.13 -8.93 -10.45
C ILE A 191 1.10 -9.47 -9.38
N ALA A 192 0.84 -10.67 -8.84
CA ALA A 192 1.71 -11.26 -7.83
C ALA A 192 3.11 -11.55 -8.36
N GLU A 193 3.23 -11.99 -9.62
CA GLU A 193 4.53 -12.25 -10.25
C GLU A 193 5.32 -10.97 -10.45
N ALA A 194 4.69 -9.93 -11.04
CA ALA A 194 5.34 -8.64 -11.25
C ALA A 194 5.83 -7.99 -9.94
N ILE A 195 5.09 -8.19 -8.84
CA ILE A 195 5.46 -7.71 -7.51
C ILE A 195 6.62 -8.53 -6.95
N ALA A 196 6.58 -9.87 -7.07
CA ALA A 196 7.64 -10.74 -6.58
C ALA A 196 8.97 -10.47 -7.28
N GLU A 197 8.96 -10.34 -8.61
CA GLU A 197 10.13 -9.96 -9.39
C GLU A 197 10.72 -8.63 -8.92
N TRP A 198 9.87 -7.62 -8.75
CA TRP A 198 10.33 -6.31 -8.32
C TRP A 198 10.85 -6.31 -6.88
N LEU A 199 10.15 -6.94 -5.94
CA LEU A 199 10.60 -7.05 -4.54
C LEU A 199 11.98 -7.73 -4.45
N ALA A 200 12.24 -8.76 -5.26
CA ALA A 200 13.53 -9.44 -5.29
C ALA A 200 14.69 -8.53 -5.76
N THR A 201 14.42 -7.43 -6.44
CA THR A 201 15.45 -6.46 -6.86
C THR A 201 15.73 -5.39 -5.82
N VAL A 202 14.83 -5.16 -4.86
CA VAL A 202 14.92 -4.04 -3.91
C VAL A 202 15.19 -4.47 -2.46
N LEU A 203 15.04 -5.78 -2.17
CA LEU A 203 15.32 -6.42 -0.88
C LEU A 203 16.68 -7.10 -0.87
#